data_5e470e58d42c87f8de95327ad232604c
#
_entry.id   5e470e58d42c87f8de95327ad232604c
#
_cell.length_a   1.000
_cell.length_b   1.000
_cell.length_c   1.000
_cell.angle_alpha   90.00
_cell.angle_beta   90.00
_cell.angle_gamma   90.00
#
_symmetry.space_group_name_H-M   'P 1'
#
loop_
_entity.id
_entity.type
_entity.pdbx_description
1 polymer ?
#
loop_
_entity_poly.entity_id
_entity_poly.type
_entity_poly.pdbx_seq_one_letter_code
_entity_poly.pdbx_strand_id
1 'polypeptide(L)'
;VTQQRGSDPARNASRVAGEPDRLRVVLIQSSTRTGRFGPTVADWFARQLRRRDLQVDRLDLATAGLPDQLAGHDEPAPIAVRQFGDRLAAADAFVVVTPEYNRSFPAALKNAIDWFDTEWAAKPVTVVGYGTDCDGGHAATQLRQIFGELNAVPIRRTLTITKAWQRFAPNGSWPRRDPDLEAATTATVDQLLWWATALRTARTTTPFIP
;
A
#
# COMPACT_ATOMS: atom_id res chain seq x y z
N VAL A 1 -17.99 -6.80 15.24
CA VAL A 1 -19.32 -6.63 14.61
C VAL A 1 -19.06 -6.17 13.20
N THR A 2 -19.12 -7.10 12.26
CA THR A 2 -18.88 -6.86 10.82
C THR A 2 -20.12 -6.17 10.26
N GLN A 3 -20.03 -4.88 9.95
CA GLN A 3 -21.10 -4.16 9.27
C GLN A 3 -20.92 -4.28 7.77
N GLN A 4 -21.82 -5.01 7.13
CA GLN A 4 -21.92 -5.06 5.67
C GLN A 4 -22.38 -3.69 5.15
N ARG A 5 -21.46 -2.92 4.60
CA ARG A 5 -21.81 -1.81 3.67
C ARG A 5 -22.11 -2.45 2.33
N GLY A 6 -23.34 -2.25 1.83
CA GLY A 6 -23.77 -2.77 0.55
C GLY A 6 -22.80 -2.39 -0.58
N SER A 7 -22.27 -3.40 -1.24
CA SER A 7 -21.41 -3.24 -2.42
C SER A 7 -22.26 -2.74 -3.60
N ASP A 8 -21.97 -1.52 -4.05
CA ASP A 8 -22.47 -1.03 -5.34
C ASP A 8 -21.58 -1.62 -6.45
N PRO A 9 -22.06 -2.56 -7.25
CA PRO A 9 -21.28 -3.17 -8.33
C PRO A 9 -20.89 -2.19 -9.45
N ALA A 10 -21.48 -0.99 -9.49
CA ALA A 10 -21.19 0.02 -10.51
C ALA A 10 -19.86 0.78 -10.30
N ARG A 11 -19.22 0.70 -9.14
CA ARG A 11 -17.95 1.41 -8.84
C ARG A 11 -16.71 0.86 -9.55
N ASN A 12 -16.80 -0.31 -10.15
CA ASN A 12 -15.65 -0.93 -10.85
C ASN A 12 -15.48 -0.47 -12.31
N ALA A 13 -16.28 0.46 -12.80
CA ALA A 13 -16.41 0.79 -14.23
C ALA A 13 -15.72 2.08 -14.69
N SER A 14 -14.90 2.77 -13.90
CA SER A 14 -14.26 4.02 -14.34
C SER A 14 -12.82 3.83 -14.84
N ARG A 15 -12.59 2.87 -15.75
CA ARG A 15 -11.42 2.90 -16.63
C ARG A 15 -11.74 3.75 -17.85
N VAL A 16 -11.00 4.84 -18.04
CA VAL A 16 -11.05 5.65 -19.26
C VAL A 16 -10.67 4.76 -20.44
N ALA A 17 -11.58 4.58 -21.39
CA ALA A 17 -11.32 3.82 -22.60
C ALA A 17 -10.20 4.50 -23.41
N GLY A 18 -9.06 3.81 -23.56
CA GLY A 18 -7.92 4.27 -24.37
C GLY A 18 -6.56 4.29 -23.67
N GLU A 19 -6.47 4.12 -22.34
CA GLU A 19 -5.17 3.89 -21.70
C GLU A 19 -4.70 2.44 -21.88
N PRO A 20 -3.38 2.19 -22.11
CA PRO A 20 -2.85 0.84 -22.17
C PRO A 20 -3.20 0.10 -20.88
N ASP A 21 -3.54 -1.19 -21.01
CA ASP A 21 -4.00 -2.07 -19.91
C ASP A 21 -2.88 -2.39 -18.90
N ARG A 22 -2.27 -1.35 -18.34
CA ARG A 22 -1.19 -1.44 -17.37
C ARG A 22 -1.73 -1.73 -15.98
N LEU A 23 -0.96 -2.51 -15.20
CA LEU A 23 -1.24 -2.68 -13.79
C LEU A 23 -1.09 -1.34 -13.05
N ARG A 24 -2.03 -1.03 -12.17
CA ARG A 24 -1.96 0.13 -11.28
C ARG A 24 -1.54 -0.31 -9.88
N VAL A 25 -0.39 0.16 -9.45
CA VAL A 25 0.14 -0.08 -8.10
C VAL A 25 0.00 1.18 -7.26
N VAL A 26 -0.75 1.10 -6.16
CA VAL A 26 -0.85 2.18 -5.19
C VAL A 26 0.25 2.00 -4.13
N LEU A 27 1.11 3.00 -3.98
CA LEU A 27 2.14 3.07 -2.97
C LEU A 27 1.69 4.01 -1.84
N ILE A 28 1.45 3.45 -0.66
CA ILE A 28 0.99 4.18 0.52
C ILE A 28 2.18 4.48 1.42
N GLN A 29 2.45 5.76 1.64
CA GLN A 29 3.46 6.24 2.55
C GLN A 29 2.81 6.56 3.90
N SER A 30 3.12 5.77 4.94
CA SER A 30 2.34 5.76 6.17
C SER A 30 2.80 6.74 7.25
N SER A 31 4.06 7.18 7.21
CA SER A 31 4.60 8.06 8.26
C SER A 31 4.08 9.50 8.11
N THR A 32 3.52 10.05 9.17
CA THR A 32 3.05 11.45 9.24
C THR A 32 3.94 12.33 10.12
N ARG A 33 5.01 11.76 10.70
CA ARG A 33 5.92 12.48 11.61
C ARG A 33 6.67 13.59 10.88
N THR A 34 6.82 14.75 11.52
CA THR A 34 7.69 15.85 11.04
C THR A 34 9.14 15.35 10.92
N GLY A 35 9.83 15.69 9.83
CA GLY A 35 11.20 15.22 9.56
C GLY A 35 11.29 13.71 9.24
N ARG A 36 10.19 13.07 8.87
CA ARG A 36 10.11 11.63 8.54
C ARG A 36 11.05 11.24 7.41
N PHE A 37 11.59 10.04 7.51
CA PHE A 37 12.43 9.43 6.48
C PHE A 37 11.64 8.68 5.41
N GLY A 38 10.34 8.45 5.66
CA GLY A 38 9.44 7.72 4.75
C GLY A 38 9.45 8.18 3.30
N PRO A 39 9.45 9.49 2.98
CA PRO A 39 9.54 9.98 1.61
C PRO A 39 10.74 9.42 0.84
N THR A 40 11.91 9.36 1.46
CA THR A 40 13.14 8.82 0.84
C THR A 40 12.98 7.35 0.46
N VAL A 41 12.45 6.53 1.37
CA VAL A 41 12.18 5.10 1.11
C VAL A 41 11.11 4.92 0.05
N ALA A 42 10.03 5.70 0.13
CA ALA A 42 8.94 5.65 -0.84
C ALA A 42 9.38 6.06 -2.25
N ASP A 43 10.20 7.12 -2.36
CA ASP A 43 10.76 7.58 -3.63
C ASP A 43 11.68 6.53 -4.26
N TRP A 44 12.51 5.92 -3.44
CA TRP A 44 13.38 4.85 -3.91
C TRP A 44 12.56 3.66 -4.42
N PHE A 45 11.58 3.17 -3.65
CA PHE A 45 10.79 2.02 -4.06
C PHE A 45 9.91 2.33 -5.28
N ALA A 46 9.32 3.52 -5.35
CA ALA A 46 8.57 3.96 -6.53
C ALA A 46 9.43 3.93 -7.81
N ARG A 47 10.73 4.24 -7.71
CA ARG A 47 11.65 4.11 -8.85
C ARG A 47 11.88 2.66 -9.26
N GLN A 48 11.88 1.71 -8.33
CA GLN A 48 11.98 0.28 -8.67
C GLN A 48 10.71 -0.19 -9.41
N LEU A 49 9.53 0.26 -8.97
CA LEU A 49 8.27 -0.01 -9.66
C LEU A 49 8.24 0.56 -11.08
N ARG A 50 8.69 1.82 -11.28
CA ARG A 50 8.70 2.50 -12.60
C ARG A 50 9.63 1.86 -13.63
N ARG A 51 10.51 0.97 -13.24
CA ARG A 51 11.30 0.14 -14.17
C ARG A 51 10.46 -0.93 -14.86
N ARG A 52 9.21 -1.12 -14.45
CA ARG A 52 8.23 -2.03 -15.04
C ARG A 52 7.17 -1.22 -15.79
N ASP A 53 6.53 -1.82 -16.75
CA ASP A 53 5.42 -1.19 -17.50
C ASP A 53 4.14 -1.21 -16.66
N LEU A 54 4.01 -0.26 -15.74
CA LEU A 54 2.87 -0.12 -14.83
C LEU A 54 2.65 1.36 -14.42
N GLN A 55 1.48 1.65 -13.91
CA GLN A 55 1.14 2.94 -13.31
C GLN A 55 1.44 2.90 -11.81
N VAL A 56 2.17 3.90 -11.31
CA VAL A 56 2.43 4.06 -9.88
C VAL A 56 1.67 5.26 -9.35
N ASP A 57 0.69 5.01 -8.53
CA ASP A 57 -0.04 6.04 -7.81
C ASP A 57 0.46 6.14 -6.36
N ARG A 58 0.72 7.36 -5.86
CA ARG A 58 1.32 7.57 -4.55
C ARG A 58 0.34 8.25 -3.60
N LEU A 59 0.06 7.61 -2.47
CA LEU A 59 -0.74 8.12 -1.37
C LEU A 59 0.17 8.42 -0.19
N ASP A 60 0.20 9.70 0.23
CA ASP A 60 0.93 10.14 1.40
C ASP A 60 -0.04 10.48 2.53
N LEU A 61 -0.05 9.70 3.60
CA LEU A 61 -0.98 9.89 4.71
C LEU A 61 -0.82 11.21 5.44
N ALA A 62 0.36 11.85 5.35
CA ALA A 62 0.55 13.18 5.94
C ALA A 62 -0.22 14.29 5.22
N THR A 63 -0.62 14.07 3.98
CA THR A 63 -1.35 15.04 3.14
C THR A 63 -2.70 14.52 2.67
N ALA A 64 -3.07 13.30 3.04
CA ALA A 64 -4.31 12.66 2.59
C ALA A 64 -5.58 13.32 3.15
N GLY A 65 -5.47 14.05 4.27
CA GLY A 65 -6.61 14.74 4.88
C GLY A 65 -7.70 13.81 5.43
N LEU A 66 -7.33 12.56 5.75
CA LEU A 66 -8.27 11.61 6.35
C LEU A 66 -8.57 12.03 7.79
N PRO A 67 -9.85 12.14 8.20
CA PRO A 67 -10.20 12.42 9.58
C PRO A 67 -9.75 11.30 10.51
N ASP A 68 -9.41 11.63 11.75
CA ASP A 68 -9.05 10.67 12.79
C ASP A 68 -10.25 9.87 13.27
N GLN A 69 -11.44 10.44 13.15
CA GLN A 69 -12.71 9.86 13.58
C GLN A 69 -13.47 9.33 12.35
N LEU A 70 -13.83 8.06 12.40
CA LEU A 70 -14.65 7.44 11.36
C LEU A 70 -16.06 8.05 11.37
N ALA A 71 -16.65 8.25 10.19
CA ALA A 71 -18.03 8.72 10.07
C ALA A 71 -19.01 7.71 10.65
N GLY A 72 -20.11 8.22 11.20
CA GLY A 72 -21.24 7.40 11.62
C GLY A 72 -21.87 6.64 10.44
N HIS A 73 -22.68 5.62 10.75
CA HIS A 73 -23.26 4.72 9.74
C HIS A 73 -24.09 5.48 8.67
N ASP A 74 -24.80 6.53 9.09
CA ASP A 74 -25.68 7.32 8.22
C ASP A 74 -25.05 8.64 7.74
N GLU A 75 -23.76 8.86 8.05
CA GLU A 75 -23.07 10.08 7.68
C GLU A 75 -22.35 9.89 6.32
N PRO A 76 -22.45 10.86 5.39
CA PRO A 76 -21.73 10.80 4.13
C PRO A 76 -20.22 10.86 4.39
N ALA A 77 -19.46 9.98 3.77
CA ALA A 77 -18.00 10.01 3.89
C ALA A 77 -17.44 11.36 3.41
N PRO A 78 -16.48 11.96 4.14
CA PRO A 78 -15.81 13.19 3.73
C PRO A 78 -15.20 13.10 2.32
N ILE A 79 -15.04 14.24 1.64
CA ILE A 79 -14.49 14.29 0.28
C ILE A 79 -13.12 13.60 0.19
N ALA A 80 -12.24 13.87 1.16
CA ALA A 80 -10.90 13.28 1.21
C ALA A 80 -10.96 11.73 1.29
N VAL A 81 -11.91 11.19 2.08
CA VAL A 81 -12.12 9.74 2.20
C VAL A 81 -12.60 9.14 0.88
N ARG A 82 -13.59 9.78 0.23
CA ARG A 82 -14.07 9.30 -1.08
C ARG A 82 -12.96 9.30 -2.13
N GLN A 83 -12.21 10.40 -2.25
CA GLN A 83 -11.11 10.51 -3.21
C GLN A 83 -9.99 9.49 -2.93
N PHE A 84 -9.70 9.23 -1.67
CA PHE A 84 -8.73 8.19 -1.28
C PHE A 84 -9.26 6.80 -1.65
N GLY A 85 -10.52 6.51 -1.34
CA GLY A 85 -11.18 5.24 -1.66
C GLY A 85 -11.23 4.97 -3.16
N ASP A 86 -11.53 5.97 -3.99
CA ASP A 86 -11.53 5.82 -5.46
C ASP A 86 -10.15 5.38 -5.99
N ARG A 87 -9.09 5.90 -5.39
CA ARG A 87 -7.71 5.51 -5.75
C ARG A 87 -7.38 4.08 -5.31
N LEU A 88 -7.83 3.66 -4.12
CA LEU A 88 -7.69 2.28 -3.66
C LEU A 88 -8.51 1.32 -4.53
N ALA A 89 -9.74 1.69 -4.85
CA ALA A 89 -10.63 0.88 -5.69
C ALA A 89 -10.01 0.62 -7.07
N ALA A 90 -9.38 1.65 -7.67
CA ALA A 90 -8.73 1.56 -8.97
C ALA A 90 -7.40 0.77 -8.97
N ALA A 91 -6.85 0.43 -7.80
CA ALA A 91 -5.59 -0.30 -7.68
C ALA A 91 -5.72 -1.78 -8.07
N ASP A 92 -4.65 -2.31 -8.65
CA ASP A 92 -4.45 -3.76 -8.85
C ASP A 92 -3.56 -4.38 -7.76
N ALA A 93 -2.75 -3.57 -7.08
CA ALA A 93 -1.86 -4.00 -6.00
C ALA A 93 -1.51 -2.85 -5.07
N PHE A 94 -1.06 -3.18 -3.87
CA PHE A 94 -0.63 -2.21 -2.85
C PHE A 94 0.80 -2.44 -2.40
N VAL A 95 1.51 -1.33 -2.19
CA VAL A 95 2.79 -1.28 -1.48
C VAL A 95 2.63 -0.35 -0.29
N VAL A 96 2.84 -0.85 0.91
CA VAL A 96 2.80 -0.06 2.13
C VAL A 96 4.22 0.22 2.60
N VAL A 97 4.64 1.48 2.51
CA VAL A 97 5.94 1.95 3.04
C VAL A 97 5.73 2.47 4.45
N THR A 98 6.26 1.77 5.45
CA THR A 98 5.98 2.05 6.86
C THR A 98 7.21 2.01 7.75
N PRO A 99 7.38 2.99 8.67
CA PRO A 99 8.29 2.84 9.79
C PRO A 99 7.75 1.83 10.79
N GLU A 100 8.64 1.29 11.59
CA GLU A 100 8.28 0.57 12.80
C GLU A 100 8.28 1.53 14.00
N TYR A 101 7.13 1.67 14.67
CA TYR A 101 6.95 2.43 15.90
C TYR A 101 6.54 1.50 17.02
N ASN A 102 7.40 1.34 18.04
CA ASN A 102 7.10 0.53 19.22
C ASN A 102 6.59 -0.89 18.87
N ARG A 103 7.28 -1.57 17.97
CA ARG A 103 6.93 -2.90 17.44
C ARG A 103 5.61 -2.95 16.66
N SER A 104 5.15 -1.81 16.14
CA SER A 104 3.94 -1.70 15.34
C SER A 104 4.15 -0.68 14.21
N PHE A 105 3.09 -0.25 13.58
CA PHE A 105 3.06 0.74 12.50
C PHE A 105 2.36 2.03 12.98
N PRO A 106 2.47 3.16 12.24
CA PRO A 106 1.83 4.42 12.62
C PRO A 106 0.32 4.31 12.74
N ALA A 107 -0.27 4.99 13.76
CA ALA A 107 -1.72 5.07 13.95
C ALA A 107 -2.45 5.60 12.72
N ALA A 108 -1.85 6.57 12.00
CA ALA A 108 -2.40 7.09 10.75
C ALA A 108 -2.61 6.00 9.68
N LEU A 109 -1.77 4.96 9.67
CA LEU A 109 -1.97 3.84 8.75
C LEU A 109 -3.16 2.98 9.17
N LYS A 110 -3.32 2.70 10.47
CA LYS A 110 -4.49 1.95 10.94
C LYS A 110 -5.77 2.71 10.64
N ASN A 111 -5.80 4.02 10.93
CA ASN A 111 -6.91 4.87 10.57
C ASN A 111 -7.23 4.83 9.06
N ALA A 112 -6.22 4.96 8.20
CA ALA A 112 -6.40 4.88 6.76
C ALA A 112 -6.93 3.52 6.29
N ILE A 113 -6.52 2.43 6.94
CA ILE A 113 -7.02 1.09 6.62
C ILE A 113 -8.49 0.94 7.03
N ASP A 114 -8.88 1.43 8.20
CA ASP A 114 -10.20 1.24 8.78
C ASP A 114 -11.31 2.06 8.08
N TRP A 115 -10.95 3.06 7.30
CA TRP A 115 -11.90 3.80 6.46
C TRP A 115 -12.45 2.95 5.30
N PHE A 116 -11.78 1.86 4.92
CA PHE A 116 -12.08 1.08 3.71
C PHE A 116 -12.13 -0.42 4.02
N ASP A 117 -12.95 -1.13 3.28
CA ASP A 117 -13.16 -2.57 3.42
C ASP A 117 -12.98 -3.25 2.04
N THR A 118 -13.95 -3.11 1.17
CA THR A 118 -13.99 -3.78 -0.14
C THR A 118 -12.91 -3.29 -1.10
N GLU A 119 -12.37 -2.09 -0.90
CA GLU A 119 -11.30 -1.53 -1.72
C GLU A 119 -9.99 -2.32 -1.62
N TRP A 120 -9.79 -3.04 -0.52
CA TRP A 120 -8.64 -3.92 -0.30
C TRP A 120 -8.82 -5.32 -0.88
N ALA A 121 -10.07 -5.76 -1.00
CA ALA A 121 -10.41 -7.16 -1.25
C ALA A 121 -9.86 -7.70 -2.58
N ALA A 122 -9.39 -8.96 -2.53
CA ALA A 122 -8.83 -9.70 -3.65
C ALA A 122 -7.71 -8.97 -4.41
N LYS A 123 -6.90 -8.17 -3.70
CA LYS A 123 -5.73 -7.46 -4.25
C LYS A 123 -4.48 -7.81 -3.44
N PRO A 124 -3.31 -7.99 -4.08
CA PRO A 124 -2.09 -8.30 -3.36
C PRO A 124 -1.52 -7.06 -2.67
N VAL A 125 -0.94 -7.25 -1.50
CA VAL A 125 -0.24 -6.22 -0.74
C VAL A 125 1.14 -6.69 -0.31
N THR A 126 2.14 -5.83 -0.43
CA THR A 126 3.46 -6.00 0.17
C THR A 126 3.79 -4.84 1.10
N VAL A 127 4.66 -5.11 2.07
CA VAL A 127 5.14 -4.11 3.01
C VAL A 127 6.62 -3.85 2.77
N VAL A 128 6.97 -2.57 2.72
CA VAL A 128 8.34 -2.07 2.78
C VAL A 128 8.51 -1.43 4.15
N GLY A 129 8.98 -2.23 5.10
CA GLY A 129 9.23 -1.80 6.47
C GLY A 129 10.61 -1.18 6.64
N TYR A 130 10.74 -0.20 7.53
CA TYR A 130 12.01 0.36 7.91
C TYR A 130 12.03 0.78 9.38
N GLY A 131 13.17 0.69 10.01
CA GLY A 131 13.30 1.01 11.43
C GLY A 131 14.74 1.17 11.90
N THR A 132 14.92 1.35 13.22
CA THR A 132 16.22 1.43 13.88
C THR A 132 16.83 0.04 14.02
N ASP A 133 16.31 -0.73 14.98
CA ASP A 133 16.87 -2.03 15.38
C ASP A 133 16.02 -3.21 14.89
N CYS A 134 14.78 -2.95 14.55
CA CYS A 134 13.76 -3.96 14.17
C CYS A 134 13.31 -3.86 12.72
N ASP A 135 14.10 -3.31 11.82
CA ASP A 135 13.95 -3.29 10.35
C ASP A 135 12.54 -3.09 9.76
N GLY A 136 11.48 -2.98 10.56
CA GLY A 136 10.08 -2.92 10.13
C GLY A 136 9.35 -4.28 10.14
N GLY A 137 9.99 -5.35 10.62
CA GLY A 137 9.44 -6.70 10.58
C GLY A 137 8.19 -6.90 11.44
N HIS A 138 8.14 -6.28 12.64
CA HIS A 138 6.96 -6.38 13.49
C HIS A 138 5.75 -5.66 12.88
N ALA A 139 5.96 -4.47 12.32
CA ALA A 139 4.92 -3.73 11.60
C ALA A 139 4.37 -4.56 10.44
N ALA A 140 5.25 -5.18 9.65
CA ALA A 140 4.87 -6.02 8.53
C ALA A 140 4.07 -7.26 8.99
N THR A 141 4.47 -7.89 10.09
CA THR A 141 3.77 -9.08 10.63
C THR A 141 2.34 -8.73 11.06
N GLN A 142 2.13 -7.62 11.75
CA GLN A 142 0.80 -7.18 12.15
C GLN A 142 -0.07 -6.79 10.93
N LEU A 143 0.51 -6.07 9.97
CA LEU A 143 -0.21 -5.68 8.76
C LEU A 143 -0.67 -6.89 7.93
N ARG A 144 0.08 -8.00 7.92
CA ARG A 144 -0.35 -9.24 7.26
C ARG A 144 -1.65 -9.78 7.84
N GLN A 145 -1.84 -9.71 9.15
CA GLN A 145 -3.08 -10.16 9.80
C GLN A 145 -4.24 -9.23 9.43
N ILE A 146 -4.02 -7.92 9.50
CA ILE A 146 -5.05 -6.91 9.22
C ILE A 146 -5.51 -6.99 7.76
N PHE A 147 -4.59 -7.03 6.81
CA PHE A 147 -4.93 -7.14 5.39
C PHE A 147 -5.56 -8.50 5.03
N GLY A 148 -5.18 -9.57 5.74
CA GLY A 148 -5.84 -10.88 5.61
C GLY A 148 -7.32 -10.82 6.01
N GLU A 149 -7.65 -10.12 7.10
CA GLU A 149 -9.03 -9.90 7.56
C GLU A 149 -9.88 -9.13 6.53
N LEU A 150 -9.25 -8.20 5.81
CA LEU A 150 -9.89 -7.39 4.76
C LEU A 150 -9.92 -8.11 3.39
N ASN A 151 -9.72 -9.42 3.36
CA ASN A 151 -9.67 -10.21 2.12
C ASN A 151 -8.61 -9.75 1.10
N ALA A 152 -7.66 -8.91 1.49
CA ALA A 152 -6.47 -8.65 0.69
C ALA A 152 -5.53 -9.87 0.72
N VAL A 153 -4.56 -9.94 -0.21
CA VAL A 153 -3.60 -11.04 -0.28
C VAL A 153 -2.20 -10.53 0.11
N PRO A 154 -1.83 -10.56 1.41
CA PRO A 154 -0.46 -10.22 1.80
C PRO A 154 0.52 -11.22 1.18
N ILE A 155 1.33 -10.78 0.21
CA ILE A 155 2.29 -11.66 -0.43
C ILE A 155 3.37 -12.12 0.56
N ARG A 156 4.01 -13.26 0.29
CA ARG A 156 5.02 -13.81 1.21
C ARG A 156 6.19 -12.87 1.42
N ARG A 157 6.64 -12.20 0.35
CA ARG A 157 7.80 -11.32 0.41
C ARG A 157 7.43 -9.98 1.05
N THR A 158 8.23 -9.61 2.05
CA THR A 158 8.25 -8.29 2.68
C THR A 158 9.67 -7.77 2.55
N LEU A 159 9.83 -6.50 2.23
CA LEU A 159 11.14 -5.87 2.24
C LEU A 159 11.30 -5.14 3.57
N THR A 160 12.41 -5.43 4.28
CA THR A 160 12.73 -4.78 5.55
C THR A 160 14.08 -4.10 5.45
N ILE A 161 14.19 -2.87 5.97
CA ILE A 161 15.38 -2.04 5.84
C ILE A 161 15.81 -1.54 7.21
N THR A 162 16.78 -2.24 7.80
CA THR A 162 17.39 -1.84 9.08
C THR A 162 18.21 -0.58 8.89
N LYS A 163 18.07 0.38 9.81
CA LYS A 163 18.82 1.64 9.84
C LYS A 163 18.81 2.34 8.47
N ALA A 164 17.62 2.50 7.89
CA ALA A 164 17.44 3.01 6.53
C ALA A 164 18.23 4.31 6.26
N TRP A 165 18.30 5.23 7.24
CA TRP A 165 19.08 6.48 7.12
C TRP A 165 20.60 6.28 6.96
N GLN A 166 21.16 5.13 7.34
CA GLN A 166 22.57 4.81 7.10
C GLN A 166 22.82 4.19 5.73
N ARG A 167 21.75 3.65 5.12
CA ARG A 167 21.82 3.01 3.80
C ARG A 167 21.64 3.98 2.65
N PHE A 168 20.97 5.12 2.90
CA PHE A 168 20.80 6.18 1.91
C PHE A 168 21.89 7.23 2.05
N ALA A 169 22.22 7.96 0.98
CA ALA A 169 23.15 9.07 1.03
C ALA A 169 22.60 10.20 1.92
N PRO A 170 23.47 11.07 2.49
CA PRO A 170 23.02 12.16 3.38
C PRO A 170 21.99 13.11 2.76
N ASN A 171 22.01 13.27 1.43
CA ASN A 171 21.03 14.08 0.68
C ASN A 171 19.72 13.31 0.39
N GLY A 172 19.50 12.13 0.96
CA GLY A 172 18.32 11.32 0.74
C GLY A 172 18.25 10.67 -0.65
N SER A 173 19.32 10.75 -1.45
CA SER A 173 19.39 10.06 -2.71
C SER A 173 19.58 8.55 -2.52
N TRP A 174 19.93 7.83 -3.53
CA TRP A 174 20.02 6.37 -3.57
C TRP A 174 20.66 5.71 -2.35
N PRO A 175 20.23 4.48 -1.99
CA PRO A 175 20.97 3.67 -1.05
C PRO A 175 22.40 3.45 -1.59
N ARG A 176 23.36 3.28 -0.70
CA ARG A 176 24.65 2.73 -1.06
C ARG A 176 24.42 1.40 -1.78
N ARG A 177 25.25 1.10 -2.78
CA ARG A 177 25.12 -0.14 -3.54
C ARG A 177 25.05 -1.32 -2.58
N ASP A 178 23.93 -2.03 -2.63
CA ASP A 178 23.62 -3.18 -1.79
C ASP A 178 22.98 -4.25 -2.69
N PRO A 179 23.77 -5.17 -3.25
CA PRO A 179 23.27 -6.18 -4.17
C PRO A 179 22.16 -7.06 -3.56
N ASP A 180 22.24 -7.34 -2.26
CA ASP A 180 21.24 -8.17 -1.59
C ASP A 180 19.91 -7.44 -1.47
N LEU A 181 19.92 -6.14 -1.13
CA LEU A 181 18.73 -5.30 -1.10
C LEU A 181 18.14 -5.14 -2.52
N GLU A 182 18.99 -4.98 -3.53
CA GLU A 182 18.55 -4.89 -4.93
C GLU A 182 17.88 -6.18 -5.39
N ALA A 183 18.48 -7.34 -5.10
CA ALA A 183 17.93 -8.65 -5.43
C ALA A 183 16.61 -8.92 -4.68
N ALA A 184 16.56 -8.63 -3.37
CA ALA A 184 15.34 -8.76 -2.56
C ALA A 184 14.22 -7.86 -3.09
N THR A 185 14.55 -6.62 -3.47
CA THR A 185 13.57 -5.67 -4.03
C THR A 185 13.01 -6.17 -5.35
N THR A 186 13.88 -6.61 -6.27
CA THR A 186 13.48 -7.17 -7.56
C THR A 186 12.53 -8.35 -7.35
N ALA A 187 12.91 -9.31 -6.51
CA ALA A 187 12.10 -10.48 -6.23
C ALA A 187 10.76 -10.13 -5.55
N THR A 188 10.71 -9.07 -4.72
CA THR A 188 9.47 -8.60 -4.09
C THR A 188 8.53 -7.98 -5.13
N VAL A 189 9.06 -7.13 -6.01
CA VAL A 189 8.29 -6.52 -7.09
C VAL A 189 7.77 -7.59 -8.05
N ASP A 190 8.59 -8.53 -8.48
CA ASP A 190 8.18 -9.60 -9.38
C ASP A 190 7.07 -10.47 -8.79
N GLN A 191 7.17 -10.83 -7.49
CA GLN A 191 6.11 -11.57 -6.82
C GLN A 191 4.81 -10.76 -6.69
N LEU A 192 4.91 -9.45 -6.37
CA LEU A 192 3.74 -8.57 -6.28
C LEU A 192 3.01 -8.48 -7.62
N LEU A 193 3.75 -8.28 -8.72
CA LEU A 193 3.17 -8.13 -10.05
C LEU A 193 2.57 -9.44 -10.57
N TRP A 194 3.18 -10.59 -10.24
CA TRP A 194 2.59 -11.89 -10.55
C TRP A 194 1.21 -12.04 -9.91
N TRP A 195 1.10 -11.77 -8.60
CA TRP A 195 -0.16 -11.82 -7.89
C TRP A 195 -1.16 -10.77 -8.40
N ALA A 196 -0.70 -9.54 -8.70
CA ALA A 196 -1.55 -8.49 -9.24
C ALA A 196 -2.19 -8.89 -10.56
N THR A 197 -1.42 -9.51 -11.46
CA THR A 197 -1.92 -10.01 -12.75
C THR A 197 -2.93 -11.13 -12.54
N ALA A 198 -2.61 -12.12 -11.72
CA ALA A 198 -3.48 -13.26 -11.47
C ALA A 198 -4.82 -12.85 -10.85
N LEU A 199 -4.76 -12.01 -9.80
CA LEU A 199 -5.97 -11.58 -9.10
C LEU A 199 -6.79 -10.58 -9.92
N ARG A 200 -6.17 -9.71 -10.73
CA ARG A 200 -6.90 -8.86 -11.67
C ARG A 200 -7.67 -9.71 -12.69
N THR A 201 -7.02 -10.69 -13.27
CA THR A 201 -7.69 -11.62 -14.20
C THR A 201 -8.85 -12.34 -13.50
N ALA A 202 -8.65 -12.83 -12.28
CA ALA A 202 -9.72 -13.48 -11.53
C ALA A 202 -10.90 -12.52 -11.28
N ARG A 203 -10.65 -11.29 -10.79
CA ARG A 203 -11.72 -10.30 -10.54
C ARG A 203 -12.48 -9.88 -11.80
N THR A 204 -11.84 -9.92 -12.99
CA THR A 204 -12.53 -9.59 -14.26
C THR A 204 -13.39 -10.73 -14.77
N THR A 205 -13.05 -11.98 -14.45
CA THR A 205 -13.81 -13.17 -14.88
C THR A 205 -14.86 -13.60 -13.87
N THR A 206 -14.57 -13.46 -12.59
CA THR A 206 -15.45 -13.88 -11.50
C THR A 206 -15.42 -12.80 -10.42
N PRO A 207 -16.50 -12.03 -10.23
CA PRO A 207 -16.57 -11.02 -9.17
C PRO A 207 -16.26 -11.64 -7.81
N PHE A 208 -15.36 -11.00 -7.06
CA PHE A 208 -15.07 -11.42 -5.70
C PHE A 208 -16.21 -10.98 -4.76
N ILE A 209 -16.75 -11.93 -4.01
CA ILE A 209 -17.77 -11.70 -2.98
C ILE A 209 -17.05 -11.92 -1.65
N PRO A 210 -16.84 -10.86 -0.82
CA PRO A 210 -16.17 -10.95 0.47
C PRO A 210 -16.99 -11.69 1.52
#